data_211863ab7d042cf6e1621784a5b8ce23
#
_entry.id   211863ab7d042cf6e1621784a5b8ce23
#
_cell.length_a   1.000
_cell.length_b   1.000
_cell.length_c   1.000
_cell.angle_alpha   90.00
_cell.angle_beta   90.00
_cell.angle_gamma   90.00
#
_symmetry.space_group_name_H-M   'P 1'
#
loop_
_entity.id
_entity.type
_entity.pdbx_description
1 polymer ?
#
loop_
_entity_poly.entity_id
_entity_poly.type
_entity_poly.pdbx_seq_one_letter_code
_entity_poly.pdbx_strand_id
1 'polypeptide(L)'
;RVEVCWDDGAAPAVLQRIHAAGLFEGRVPFRRPLHPYRLSIRYRDGTETSKRDAYYFAPQLSDFDLYLFGEGNHYSIYYKLGAHPTVLDGLTGTRFAVWAPNAERVSVVGPFNLWDGRKHALQTRGASGIWELFIPDVGPGTAYKFEIRTRSGRTILKADPYGFAMQLRPDNCSVVASLEGHEWQDAAWMQSRAAGNPLTRPINVYELHPGSWRRDYGRTPQFLN
;
A
#
# COMPACT_ATOMS: atom_id res chain seq x y z
N ARG A 1 3.43 -29.35 1.94
CA ARG A 1 2.06 -29.48 1.43
C ARG A 1 1.45 -28.08 1.31
N VAL A 2 0.67 -27.85 0.27
CA VAL A 2 -0.09 -26.60 0.08
C VAL A 2 -1.55 -26.95 -0.23
N GLU A 3 -2.48 -26.25 0.40
CA GLU A 3 -3.92 -26.48 0.27
C GLU A 3 -4.63 -25.14 0.06
N VAL A 4 -5.65 -25.14 -0.78
CA VAL A 4 -6.63 -24.05 -0.90
C VAL A 4 -7.77 -24.35 0.06
N CYS A 5 -7.96 -23.51 1.07
CA CYS A 5 -9.03 -23.61 2.07
C CYS A 5 -10.04 -22.48 1.83
N TRP A 6 -11.29 -22.87 1.56
CA TRP A 6 -12.37 -21.93 1.27
C TRP A 6 -12.99 -21.39 2.55
N ASP A 7 -13.36 -20.11 2.57
CA ASP A 7 -13.99 -19.48 3.73
C ASP A 7 -15.45 -19.95 3.93
N ASP A 8 -16.08 -20.53 2.92
CA ASP A 8 -17.43 -21.09 2.98
C ASP A 8 -17.48 -22.49 3.60
N GLY A 9 -16.36 -23.02 4.10
CA GLY A 9 -16.27 -24.33 4.72
C GLY A 9 -16.25 -25.51 3.76
N ALA A 10 -16.13 -25.27 2.46
CA ALA A 10 -15.99 -26.36 1.49
C ALA A 10 -14.68 -27.14 1.70
N ALA A 11 -14.66 -28.41 1.26
CA ALA A 11 -13.49 -29.27 1.39
C ALA A 11 -12.24 -28.63 0.78
N PRO A 12 -11.10 -28.61 1.51
CA PRO A 12 -9.84 -28.07 1.01
C PRO A 12 -9.35 -28.80 -0.24
N ALA A 13 -8.77 -28.06 -1.18
CA ALA A 13 -8.14 -28.62 -2.37
C ALA A 13 -6.63 -28.67 -2.19
N VAL A 14 -6.05 -29.86 -2.30
CA VAL A 14 -4.60 -30.08 -2.20
C VAL A 14 -3.93 -29.74 -3.51
N LEU A 15 -2.90 -28.88 -3.47
CA LEU A 15 -2.06 -28.59 -4.61
C LEU A 15 -0.89 -29.57 -4.70
N GLN A 16 -0.58 -30.04 -5.91
CA GLN A 16 0.54 -30.93 -6.17
C GLN A 16 1.82 -30.16 -6.39
N ARG A 17 2.92 -30.64 -5.82
CA ARG A 17 4.23 -30.05 -6.09
C ARG A 17 4.72 -30.48 -7.45
N ILE A 18 4.82 -29.57 -8.39
CA ILE A 18 5.24 -29.83 -9.78
C ILE A 18 6.71 -29.49 -10.06
N HIS A 19 7.38 -28.74 -9.15
CA HIS A 19 8.79 -28.41 -9.33
C HIS A 19 9.56 -28.43 -8.00
N ALA A 20 10.84 -28.83 -8.06
CA ALA A 20 11.72 -28.94 -6.90
C ALA A 20 11.94 -27.64 -6.14
N ALA A 21 11.88 -26.49 -6.84
CA ALA A 21 11.98 -25.16 -6.24
C ALA A 21 10.73 -24.73 -5.41
N GLY A 22 9.70 -25.60 -5.32
CA GLY A 22 8.52 -25.34 -4.50
C GLY A 22 7.34 -24.72 -5.27
N LEU A 23 7.23 -24.99 -6.57
CA LEU A 23 6.03 -24.65 -7.33
C LEU A 23 4.96 -25.72 -7.08
N PHE A 24 3.76 -25.26 -6.76
CA PHE A 24 2.58 -26.11 -6.53
C PHE A 24 1.48 -25.71 -7.51
N GLU A 25 0.78 -26.68 -8.02
CA GLU A 25 -0.32 -26.53 -8.97
C GLU A 25 -1.49 -27.44 -8.60
N GLY A 26 -2.71 -27.04 -8.92
CA GLY A 26 -3.90 -27.85 -8.76
C GLY A 26 -5.08 -27.27 -9.51
N ARG A 27 -5.99 -28.15 -9.90
CA ARG A 27 -7.30 -27.75 -10.43
C ARG A 27 -8.30 -27.73 -9.31
N VAL A 28 -8.96 -26.59 -9.14
CA VAL A 28 -10.04 -26.42 -8.17
C VAL A 28 -11.36 -26.23 -8.93
N PRO A 29 -12.49 -26.71 -8.37
CA PRO A 29 -13.81 -26.46 -8.97
C PRO A 29 -14.03 -24.95 -9.15
N PHE A 30 -14.35 -24.53 -10.37
CA PHE A 30 -14.66 -23.15 -10.64
C PHE A 30 -16.00 -22.77 -10.00
N ARG A 31 -15.97 -21.71 -9.16
CA ARG A 31 -17.16 -21.18 -8.47
C ARG A 31 -17.38 -19.74 -8.92
N ARG A 32 -18.61 -19.39 -9.24
CA ARG A 32 -19.01 -18.01 -9.54
C ARG A 32 -20.03 -17.53 -8.50
N PRO A 33 -19.79 -16.40 -7.81
CA PRO A 33 -18.53 -15.65 -7.76
C PRO A 33 -17.39 -16.48 -7.15
N LEU A 34 -16.14 -16.10 -7.40
CA LEU A 34 -15.00 -16.74 -6.72
C LEU A 34 -15.09 -16.43 -5.23
N HIS A 35 -15.22 -17.48 -4.42
CA HIS A 35 -15.29 -17.32 -2.96
C HIS A 35 -13.90 -17.04 -2.38
N PRO A 36 -13.81 -16.20 -1.33
CA PRO A 36 -12.56 -15.98 -0.61
C PRO A 36 -11.95 -17.29 -0.13
N TYR A 37 -10.62 -17.37 -0.23
CA TYR A 37 -9.86 -18.54 0.19
C TYR A 37 -8.56 -18.15 0.88
N ARG A 38 -7.99 -19.13 1.56
CA ARG A 38 -6.65 -19.06 2.17
C ARG A 38 -5.80 -20.18 1.61
N LEU A 39 -4.48 -19.92 1.55
CA LEU A 39 -3.48 -20.95 1.29
C LEU A 39 -2.94 -21.44 2.62
N SER A 40 -3.22 -22.70 2.96
CA SER A 40 -2.58 -23.39 4.08
C SER A 40 -1.30 -24.06 3.58
N ILE A 41 -0.18 -23.67 4.19
CA ILE A 41 1.16 -24.11 3.78
C ILE A 41 1.82 -24.81 4.95
N ARG A 42 2.08 -26.12 4.80
CA ARG A 42 2.88 -26.89 5.74
C ARG A 42 4.29 -27.06 5.20
N TYR A 43 5.26 -26.54 5.92
CA TYR A 43 6.67 -26.64 5.59
C TYR A 43 7.27 -27.99 6.00
N ARG A 44 8.52 -28.26 5.59
CA ARG A 44 9.23 -29.53 5.89
C ARG A 44 9.60 -29.68 7.35
N ASP A 45 9.80 -28.58 8.06
CA ASP A 45 10.08 -28.51 9.48
C ASP A 45 8.83 -28.71 10.37
N GLY A 46 7.66 -28.94 9.75
CA GLY A 46 6.38 -29.07 10.43
C GLY A 46 5.65 -27.76 10.68
N THR A 47 6.27 -26.62 10.41
CA THR A 47 5.61 -25.30 10.55
C THR A 47 4.44 -25.19 9.60
N GLU A 48 3.33 -24.64 10.09
CA GLU A 48 2.14 -24.34 9.28
C GLU A 48 1.88 -22.85 9.26
N THR A 49 1.52 -22.33 8.10
CA THR A 49 1.06 -20.96 7.92
C THR A 49 -0.21 -20.91 7.08
N SER A 50 -1.10 -20.00 7.41
CA SER A 50 -2.28 -19.71 6.60
C SER A 50 -2.17 -18.26 6.09
N LYS A 51 -2.32 -18.08 4.78
CA LYS A 51 -2.18 -16.76 4.13
C LYS A 51 -3.32 -16.53 3.16
N ARG A 52 -3.80 -15.31 3.11
CA ARG A 52 -4.66 -14.81 2.05
C ARG A 52 -3.83 -14.60 0.78
N ASP A 53 -4.43 -14.87 -0.36
CA ASP A 53 -3.80 -14.61 -1.65
C ASP A 53 -4.07 -13.17 -2.07
N ALA A 54 -3.02 -12.37 -2.20
CA ALA A 54 -3.13 -11.00 -2.66
C ALA A 54 -3.64 -10.90 -4.12
N TYR A 55 -3.41 -11.93 -4.93
CA TYR A 55 -3.83 -11.97 -6.34
C TYR A 55 -5.28 -12.42 -6.54
N TYR A 56 -5.98 -12.77 -5.47
CA TYR A 56 -7.43 -12.99 -5.48
C TYR A 56 -8.19 -11.72 -5.86
N PHE A 57 -7.71 -10.56 -5.44
CA PHE A 57 -8.41 -9.29 -5.58
C PHE A 57 -8.19 -8.67 -6.96
N ALA A 58 -9.28 -8.23 -7.57
CA ALA A 58 -9.20 -7.46 -8.81
C ALA A 58 -8.53 -6.09 -8.56
N PRO A 59 -7.84 -5.54 -9.56
CA PRO A 59 -7.34 -4.17 -9.52
C PRO A 59 -8.45 -3.15 -9.23
N GLN A 60 -8.13 -2.10 -8.46
CA GLN A 60 -9.10 -1.13 -7.94
C GLN A 60 -9.11 0.21 -8.69
N LEU A 61 -8.03 0.55 -9.40
CA LEU A 61 -8.06 1.72 -10.28
C LEU A 61 -9.00 1.45 -11.45
N SER A 62 -9.96 2.34 -11.66
CA SER A 62 -10.88 2.25 -12.79
C SER A 62 -10.21 2.68 -14.11
N ASP A 63 -10.77 2.28 -15.24
CA ASP A 63 -10.30 2.75 -16.54
C ASP A 63 -10.45 4.27 -16.68
N PHE A 64 -11.41 4.86 -15.99
CA PHE A 64 -11.59 6.31 -15.95
C PHE A 64 -10.46 6.99 -15.16
N ASP A 65 -10.02 6.41 -14.02
CA ASP A 65 -8.83 6.90 -13.29
C ASP A 65 -7.59 6.87 -14.19
N LEU A 66 -7.41 5.77 -14.95
CA LEU A 66 -6.26 5.61 -15.85
C LEU A 66 -6.32 6.62 -17.03
N TYR A 67 -7.52 6.86 -17.57
CA TYR A 67 -7.74 7.85 -18.61
C TYR A 67 -7.38 9.26 -18.12
N LEU A 68 -7.95 9.70 -16.99
CA LEU A 68 -7.67 11.01 -16.43
C LEU A 68 -6.19 11.19 -16.07
N PHE A 69 -5.55 10.12 -15.59
CA PHE A 69 -4.11 10.14 -15.30
C PHE A 69 -3.29 10.32 -16.56
N GLY A 70 -3.62 9.59 -17.65
CA GLY A 70 -2.97 9.70 -18.95
C GLY A 70 -3.09 11.09 -19.58
N GLU A 71 -4.24 11.76 -19.39
CA GLU A 71 -4.50 13.12 -19.85
C GLU A 71 -3.85 14.21 -18.96
N GLY A 72 -3.28 13.83 -17.81
CA GLY A 72 -2.71 14.78 -16.83
C GLY A 72 -3.77 15.54 -16.03
N ASN A 73 -5.04 15.11 -16.06
CA ASN A 73 -6.18 15.80 -15.46
C ASN A 73 -6.70 15.13 -14.18
N HIS A 74 -6.00 14.13 -13.64
CA HIS A 74 -6.41 13.46 -12.41
C HIS A 74 -5.93 14.20 -11.17
N TYR A 75 -6.55 15.34 -10.84
CA TYR A 75 -6.15 16.20 -9.71
C TYR A 75 -6.27 15.52 -8.34
N SER A 76 -7.03 14.45 -8.23
CA SER A 76 -7.23 13.66 -7.00
C SER A 76 -6.48 12.32 -7.01
N ILE A 77 -5.43 12.20 -7.83
CA ILE A 77 -4.66 10.95 -7.99
C ILE A 77 -4.03 10.45 -6.67
N TYR A 78 -3.79 11.35 -5.70
CA TYR A 78 -3.29 11.01 -4.38
C TYR A 78 -4.25 10.13 -3.56
N TYR A 79 -5.53 10.04 -3.90
CA TYR A 79 -6.46 9.04 -3.35
C TYR A 79 -6.31 7.65 -4.00
N LYS A 80 -5.52 7.57 -5.06
CA LYS A 80 -5.34 6.36 -5.87
C LYS A 80 -3.92 5.80 -5.79
N LEU A 81 -2.89 6.65 -5.94
CA LEU A 81 -1.50 6.25 -5.76
C LEU A 81 -1.10 6.33 -4.29
N GLY A 82 -0.13 5.52 -3.89
CA GLY A 82 0.30 5.38 -2.52
C GLY A 82 -0.19 4.10 -1.86
N ALA A 83 -0.16 4.07 -0.53
CA ALA A 83 -0.64 2.97 0.31
C ALA A 83 -1.92 3.39 1.04
N HIS A 84 -3.04 2.77 0.68
CA HIS A 84 -4.36 3.08 1.22
C HIS A 84 -4.93 1.90 2.00
N PRO A 85 -4.99 1.97 3.35
CA PRO A 85 -5.74 1.00 4.13
C PRO A 85 -7.19 0.98 3.68
N THR A 86 -7.73 -0.19 3.42
CA THR A 86 -9.10 -0.35 2.93
C THR A 86 -9.65 -1.74 3.22
N VAL A 87 -10.93 -1.93 2.96
CA VAL A 87 -11.61 -3.22 3.05
C VAL A 87 -12.08 -3.62 1.67
N LEU A 88 -11.63 -4.78 1.18
CA LEU A 88 -12.09 -5.39 -0.07
C LEU A 88 -12.68 -6.77 0.22
N ASP A 89 -13.88 -7.03 -0.29
CA ASP A 89 -14.60 -8.30 -0.09
C ASP A 89 -14.67 -8.74 1.39
N GLY A 90 -14.85 -7.75 2.29
CA GLY A 90 -14.90 -7.99 3.74
C GLY A 90 -13.55 -8.22 4.41
N LEU A 91 -12.44 -8.13 3.69
CA LEU A 91 -11.09 -8.32 4.22
C LEU A 91 -10.36 -6.99 4.34
N THR A 92 -9.84 -6.72 5.54
CA THR A 92 -8.98 -5.56 5.77
C THR A 92 -7.60 -5.78 5.16
N GLY A 93 -7.01 -4.72 4.64
CA GLY A 93 -5.68 -4.76 4.06
C GLY A 93 -5.26 -3.39 3.55
N THR A 94 -4.21 -3.35 2.75
CA THR A 94 -3.72 -2.12 2.13
C THR A 94 -3.61 -2.30 0.63
N ARG A 95 -4.18 -1.35 -0.11
CA ARG A 95 -3.97 -1.21 -1.54
C ARG A 95 -2.73 -0.36 -1.77
N PHE A 96 -1.77 -0.90 -2.50
CA PHE A 96 -0.55 -0.22 -2.93
C PHE A 96 -0.64 0.09 -4.41
N ALA A 97 -0.35 1.32 -4.79
CA ALA A 97 -0.29 1.70 -6.18
C ALA A 97 0.83 2.72 -6.42
N VAL A 98 1.59 2.55 -7.52
CA VAL A 98 2.69 3.43 -7.87
C VAL A 98 2.82 3.57 -9.38
N TRP A 99 3.20 4.76 -9.84
CA TRP A 99 3.55 5.00 -11.23
C TRP A 99 5.04 4.75 -11.46
N ALA A 100 5.35 3.75 -12.26
CA ALA A 100 6.71 3.35 -12.61
C ALA A 100 6.78 2.85 -14.07
N PRO A 101 6.64 3.74 -15.07
CA PRO A 101 6.45 3.38 -16.47
C PRO A 101 7.67 2.70 -17.10
N ASN A 102 8.85 2.89 -16.53
CA ASN A 102 10.10 2.31 -17.03
C ASN A 102 10.50 1.02 -16.30
N ALA A 103 9.67 0.55 -15.37
CA ALA A 103 9.94 -0.69 -14.65
C ALA A 103 9.63 -1.92 -15.52
N GLU A 104 10.40 -2.98 -15.32
CA GLU A 104 10.10 -4.34 -15.80
C GLU A 104 9.18 -5.06 -14.79
N ARG A 105 9.43 -4.85 -13.49
CA ARG A 105 8.62 -5.36 -12.38
C ARG A 105 8.67 -4.36 -11.23
N VAL A 106 7.55 -4.20 -10.57
CA VAL A 106 7.45 -3.50 -9.30
C VAL A 106 6.89 -4.47 -8.27
N SER A 107 7.50 -4.53 -7.09
CA SER A 107 7.01 -5.30 -5.95
C SER A 107 6.94 -4.41 -4.73
N VAL A 108 5.98 -4.64 -3.85
CA VAL A 108 6.00 -4.00 -2.53
C VAL A 108 6.68 -4.93 -1.53
N VAL A 109 7.60 -4.39 -0.75
CA VAL A 109 8.39 -5.13 0.23
C VAL A 109 8.32 -4.48 1.60
N GLY A 110 8.32 -5.31 2.64
CA GLY A 110 8.23 -4.90 4.02
C GLY A 110 8.36 -6.09 4.97
N PRO A 111 8.16 -5.89 6.28
CA PRO A 111 8.22 -6.98 7.26
C PRO A 111 7.22 -8.11 6.96
N PHE A 112 6.04 -7.80 6.39
CA PHE A 112 4.98 -8.75 6.05
C PHE A 112 5.42 -9.81 5.02
N ASN A 113 6.47 -9.57 4.25
CA ASN A 113 7.01 -10.52 3.30
C ASN A 113 8.53 -10.76 3.45
N LEU A 114 9.10 -10.33 4.59
CA LEU A 114 10.53 -10.45 4.87
C LEU A 114 11.41 -9.71 3.85
N TRP A 115 10.90 -8.60 3.31
CA TRP A 115 11.56 -7.77 2.28
C TRP A 115 11.88 -8.53 0.98
N ASP A 116 11.13 -9.60 0.69
CA ASP A 116 11.32 -10.44 -0.48
C ASP A 116 10.37 -10.01 -1.63
N GLY A 117 10.92 -9.29 -2.61
CA GLY A 117 10.17 -8.77 -3.76
C GLY A 117 9.62 -9.82 -4.72
N ARG A 118 9.91 -11.11 -4.50
CA ARG A 118 9.30 -12.21 -5.28
C ARG A 118 7.87 -12.52 -4.86
N LYS A 119 7.45 -12.06 -3.66
CA LYS A 119 6.18 -12.48 -3.04
C LYS A 119 5.00 -11.59 -3.38
N HIS A 120 5.20 -10.31 -3.58
CA HIS A 120 4.13 -9.34 -3.82
C HIS A 120 4.48 -8.42 -4.99
N ALA A 121 4.64 -9.02 -6.17
CA ALA A 121 4.77 -8.26 -7.41
C ALA A 121 3.42 -7.59 -7.74
N LEU A 122 3.45 -6.30 -8.00
CA LEU A 122 2.27 -5.54 -8.37
C LEU A 122 1.85 -5.87 -9.82
N GLN A 123 0.56 -5.73 -10.09
CA GLN A 123 -0.01 -5.92 -11.41
C GLN A 123 0.01 -4.62 -12.20
N THR A 124 0.35 -4.70 -13.48
CA THR A 124 0.33 -3.54 -14.38
C THR A 124 -1.10 -3.16 -14.73
N ARG A 125 -1.35 -1.85 -14.84
CA ARG A 125 -2.61 -1.31 -15.34
C ARG A 125 -2.50 -0.92 -16.82
N GLY A 126 -2.38 -1.94 -17.65
CA GLY A 126 -2.21 -1.76 -19.11
C GLY A 126 -0.96 -0.94 -19.45
N ALA A 127 -1.09 0.02 -20.36
CA ALA A 127 0.00 0.89 -20.81
C ALA A 127 0.18 2.16 -19.96
N SER A 128 -0.57 2.34 -18.87
CA SER A 128 -0.54 3.56 -18.05
C SER A 128 0.80 3.77 -17.30
N GLY A 129 1.57 2.70 -17.12
CA GLY A 129 2.76 2.70 -16.28
C GLY A 129 2.44 2.62 -14.78
N ILE A 130 1.17 2.49 -14.41
CA ILE A 130 0.73 2.29 -13.03
C ILE A 130 0.75 0.79 -12.70
N TRP A 131 1.18 0.49 -11.49
CA TRP A 131 1.25 -0.82 -10.89
C TRP A 131 0.45 -0.81 -9.60
N GLU A 132 -0.39 -1.81 -9.37
CA GLU A 132 -1.17 -1.91 -8.14
C GLU A 132 -1.32 -3.33 -7.62
N LEU A 133 -1.52 -3.46 -6.30
CA LEU A 133 -1.86 -4.72 -5.63
C LEU A 133 -2.54 -4.40 -4.30
N PHE A 134 -3.61 -5.13 -3.97
CA PHE A 134 -4.14 -5.17 -2.62
C PHE A 134 -3.50 -6.32 -1.85
N ILE A 135 -3.00 -6.03 -0.63
CA ILE A 135 -2.41 -7.03 0.24
C ILE A 135 -3.24 -7.12 1.51
N PRO A 136 -3.93 -8.25 1.73
CA PRO A 136 -4.67 -8.49 2.96
C PRO A 136 -3.76 -8.50 4.19
N ASP A 137 -4.33 -8.19 5.34
CA ASP A 137 -3.69 -8.24 6.66
C ASP A 137 -2.48 -7.28 6.82
N VAL A 138 -2.27 -6.37 5.87
CA VAL A 138 -1.30 -5.27 5.99
C VAL A 138 -2.06 -4.00 6.35
N GLY A 139 -1.71 -3.38 7.49
CA GLY A 139 -2.43 -2.22 8.03
C GLY A 139 -1.53 -1.05 8.42
N PRO A 140 -2.13 0.01 8.99
CA PRO A 140 -1.40 1.19 9.45
C PRO A 140 -0.24 0.85 10.39
N GLY A 141 0.84 1.62 10.30
CA GLY A 141 2.09 1.40 11.03
C GLY A 141 3.09 0.48 10.32
N THR A 142 2.67 -0.20 9.25
CA THR A 142 3.54 -1.11 8.51
C THR A 142 4.54 -0.34 7.63
N ALA A 143 5.83 -0.57 7.84
CA ALA A 143 6.88 -0.02 6.98
C ALA A 143 6.95 -0.77 5.65
N TYR A 144 7.17 -0.04 4.55
CA TYR A 144 7.28 -0.63 3.21
C TYR A 144 8.18 0.20 2.28
N LYS A 145 8.61 -0.44 1.19
CA LYS A 145 9.22 0.19 0.01
C LYS A 145 8.71 -0.47 -1.26
N PHE A 146 8.93 0.19 -2.38
CA PHE A 146 8.82 -0.43 -3.70
C PHE A 146 10.19 -0.96 -4.14
N GLU A 147 10.24 -2.26 -4.43
CA GLU A 147 11.36 -2.89 -5.13
C GLU A 147 11.07 -2.84 -6.63
N ILE A 148 11.89 -2.11 -7.36
CA ILE A 148 11.73 -1.87 -8.79
C ILE A 148 12.85 -2.59 -9.54
N ARG A 149 12.48 -3.53 -10.40
CA ARG A 149 13.39 -4.10 -11.38
C ARG A 149 13.32 -3.26 -12.65
N THR A 150 14.45 -2.71 -13.02
CA THR A 150 14.58 -1.92 -14.25
C THR A 150 14.73 -2.83 -15.48
N ARG A 151 14.47 -2.30 -16.67
CA ARG A 151 14.68 -3.01 -17.94
C ARG A 151 16.12 -3.46 -18.17
N SER A 152 17.11 -2.83 -17.50
CA SER A 152 18.51 -3.28 -17.50
C SER A 152 18.79 -4.41 -16.51
N GLY A 153 17.76 -4.95 -15.83
CA GLY A 153 17.87 -6.04 -14.86
C GLY A 153 18.31 -5.61 -13.45
N ARG A 154 18.63 -4.34 -13.24
CA ARG A 154 19.02 -3.81 -11.92
C ARG A 154 17.79 -3.72 -11.00
N THR A 155 17.95 -4.14 -9.74
CA THR A 155 16.93 -3.98 -8.70
C THR A 155 17.29 -2.81 -7.80
N ILE A 156 16.32 -1.94 -7.55
CA ILE A 156 16.45 -0.75 -6.67
C ILE A 156 15.28 -0.69 -5.69
N LEU A 157 15.55 -0.19 -4.48
CA LEU A 157 14.53 0.08 -3.48
C LEU A 157 14.21 1.57 -3.44
N LYS A 158 12.94 1.91 -3.49
CA LYS A 158 12.44 3.29 -3.43
C LYS A 158 11.36 3.44 -2.38
N ALA A 159 11.40 4.57 -1.67
CA ALA A 159 10.25 5.02 -0.88
C ALA A 159 9.09 5.38 -1.82
N ASP A 160 7.88 5.37 -1.28
CA ASP A 160 6.68 5.74 -2.02
C ASP A 160 6.63 7.26 -2.24
N PRO A 161 6.54 7.73 -3.50
CA PRO A 161 6.40 9.17 -3.78
C PRO A 161 5.07 9.76 -3.29
N TYR A 162 4.06 8.92 -3.06
CA TYR A 162 2.75 9.28 -2.49
C TYR A 162 2.59 8.79 -1.05
N GLY A 163 3.70 8.46 -0.35
CA GLY A 163 3.65 8.00 1.04
C GLY A 163 3.13 9.09 1.98
N PHE A 164 2.09 8.78 2.75
CA PHE A 164 1.50 9.70 3.73
C PHE A 164 2.30 9.81 5.03
N ALA A 165 3.11 8.81 5.34
CA ALA A 165 4.01 8.80 6.48
C ALA A 165 5.34 8.14 6.12
N MET A 166 6.39 8.55 6.83
CA MET A 166 7.75 8.07 6.64
C MET A 166 8.37 7.73 7.98
N GLN A 167 9.31 6.80 7.98
CA GLN A 167 10.15 6.55 9.15
C GLN A 167 11.06 7.76 9.45
N LEU A 168 11.38 7.93 10.70
CA LEU A 168 12.39 8.91 11.13
C LEU A 168 13.80 8.45 10.71
N ARG A 169 14.64 9.41 10.35
CA ARG A 169 16.05 9.15 10.03
C ARG A 169 16.77 8.47 11.20
N PRO A 170 17.66 7.52 10.95
CA PRO A 170 18.33 7.17 9.67
C PRO A 170 17.50 6.28 8.75
N ASP A 171 16.37 5.75 9.19
CA ASP A 171 15.47 4.95 8.37
C ASP A 171 14.81 5.82 7.29
N ASN A 172 14.31 5.17 6.24
CA ASN A 172 13.74 5.86 5.10
C ASN A 172 12.66 5.05 4.36
N CYS A 173 11.95 4.19 5.11
CA CYS A 173 10.78 3.51 4.58
C CYS A 173 9.57 4.43 4.62
N SER A 174 8.67 4.26 3.66
CA SER A 174 7.30 4.74 3.78
C SER A 174 6.56 3.90 4.80
N VAL A 175 5.56 4.48 5.45
CA VAL A 175 4.74 3.81 6.46
C VAL A 175 3.30 3.90 6.03
N VAL A 176 2.58 2.78 6.07
CA VAL A 176 1.13 2.75 5.84
C VAL A 176 0.46 3.61 6.92
N ALA A 177 -0.29 4.62 6.50
CA ALA A 177 -0.97 5.53 7.41
C ALA A 177 -2.46 5.61 7.09
N SER A 178 -3.30 5.71 8.12
CA SER A 178 -4.68 6.14 7.97
C SER A 178 -4.72 7.66 8.11
N LEU A 179 -5.44 8.31 7.20
CA LEU A 179 -5.75 9.74 7.29
C LEU A 179 -7.10 10.00 7.96
N GLU A 180 -7.77 8.94 8.38
CA GLU A 180 -9.05 9.01 9.06
C GLU A 180 -8.88 9.31 10.55
N GLY A 181 -9.95 9.81 11.19
CA GLY A 181 -10.00 10.02 12.64
C GLY A 181 -9.52 11.39 13.10
N HIS A 182 -9.12 12.29 12.21
CA HIS A 182 -8.87 13.70 12.58
C HIS A 182 -10.16 14.52 12.52
N GLU A 183 -10.57 15.04 13.66
CA GLU A 183 -11.69 15.97 13.76
C GLU A 183 -11.20 17.41 13.73
N TRP A 184 -11.55 18.13 12.67
CA TRP A 184 -11.21 19.54 12.53
C TRP A 184 -12.05 20.39 13.48
N GLN A 185 -11.39 21.19 14.33
CA GLN A 185 -12.06 22.09 15.26
C GLN A 185 -11.99 23.56 14.81
N ASP A 186 -11.91 23.79 13.53
CA ASP A 186 -11.70 25.11 12.92
C ASP A 186 -12.95 25.70 12.25
N ALA A 187 -14.14 25.13 12.50
CA ALA A 187 -15.40 25.56 11.86
C ALA A 187 -15.67 27.07 11.99
N ALA A 188 -15.45 27.66 13.19
CA ALA A 188 -15.63 29.07 13.40
C ALA A 188 -14.66 29.92 12.57
N TRP A 189 -13.42 29.49 12.46
CA TRP A 189 -12.42 30.15 11.62
C TRP A 189 -12.79 30.05 10.13
N MET A 190 -13.24 28.89 9.66
CA MET A 190 -13.68 28.67 8.28
C MET A 190 -14.89 29.54 7.93
N GLN A 191 -15.87 29.69 8.84
CA GLN A 191 -17.00 30.60 8.65
C GLN A 191 -16.55 32.07 8.54
N SER A 192 -15.70 32.53 9.46
CA SER A 192 -15.14 33.89 9.43
C SER A 192 -14.34 34.16 8.16
N ARG A 193 -13.57 33.16 7.69
CA ARG A 193 -12.82 33.23 6.43
C ARG A 193 -13.74 33.35 5.23
N ALA A 194 -14.81 32.56 5.17
CA ALA A 194 -15.77 32.56 4.06
C ALA A 194 -16.59 33.87 3.99
N ALA A 195 -16.89 34.47 5.14
CA ALA A 195 -17.66 35.71 5.24
C ALA A 195 -16.86 36.98 4.94
N GLY A 196 -15.54 36.90 4.84
CA GLY A 196 -14.64 38.05 4.68
C GLY A 196 -13.76 38.00 3.43
N ASN A 197 -13.33 39.22 3.01
CA ASN A 197 -12.26 39.30 1.99
C ASN A 197 -10.91 39.44 2.72
N PRO A 198 -10.01 38.44 2.63
CA PRO A 198 -8.69 38.50 3.30
C PRO A 198 -7.81 39.66 2.81
N LEU A 199 -8.04 40.14 1.59
CA LEU A 199 -7.26 41.24 1.03
C LEU A 199 -7.61 42.62 1.62
N THR A 200 -8.72 42.72 2.39
CA THR A 200 -9.14 43.97 3.03
C THR A 200 -8.83 44.02 4.55
N ARG A 201 -8.11 43.01 5.05
CA ARG A 201 -7.74 42.90 6.48
C ARG A 201 -6.22 42.98 6.64
N PRO A 202 -5.71 43.49 7.77
CA PRO A 202 -4.29 43.39 8.10
C PRO A 202 -3.87 41.91 8.14
N ILE A 203 -2.75 41.59 7.52
CA ILE A 203 -2.18 40.25 7.51
C ILE A 203 -0.81 40.34 8.19
N ASN A 204 -0.60 39.50 9.21
CA ASN A 204 0.71 39.28 9.79
C ASN A 204 1.23 37.93 9.29
N VAL A 205 2.42 37.95 8.68
CA VAL A 205 3.11 36.74 8.23
C VAL A 205 4.27 36.48 9.16
N TYR A 206 4.28 35.32 9.79
CA TYR A 206 5.37 34.86 10.63
C TYR A 206 5.93 33.57 10.03
N GLU A 207 7.15 33.62 9.52
CA GLU A 207 7.84 32.47 8.96
C GLU A 207 8.62 31.77 10.07
N LEU A 208 8.42 30.47 10.22
CA LEU A 208 9.14 29.66 11.18
C LEU A 208 9.44 28.26 10.62
N HIS A 209 10.51 27.67 11.10
CA HIS A 209 10.84 26.26 10.83
C HIS A 209 10.50 25.42 12.07
N PRO A 210 9.37 24.69 12.08
CA PRO A 210 8.89 23.97 13.28
C PRO A 210 9.94 23.04 13.89
N GLY A 211 10.70 22.33 13.06
CA GLY A 211 11.74 21.40 13.48
C GLY A 211 12.94 22.03 14.18
N SER A 212 13.14 23.35 14.10
CA SER A 212 14.22 24.07 14.76
C SER A 212 13.75 25.20 15.70
N TRP A 213 12.42 25.45 15.74
CA TRP A 213 11.83 26.51 16.52
C TRP A 213 12.13 26.38 18.02
N ARG A 214 11.95 25.18 18.56
CA ARG A 214 12.23 24.90 19.98
C ARG A 214 12.70 23.45 20.13
N ARG A 215 13.64 23.24 21.03
CA ARG A 215 14.15 21.91 21.39
C ARG A 215 13.98 21.68 22.87
N ASP A 216 13.68 20.44 23.24
CA ASP A 216 13.78 20.02 24.63
C ASP A 216 15.23 19.63 24.93
N TYR A 217 15.90 20.43 25.75
CA TYR A 217 17.29 20.20 26.16
C TYR A 217 17.43 19.29 27.39
N GLY A 218 16.31 18.90 28.02
CA GLY A 218 16.30 18.06 29.22
C GLY A 218 16.45 16.57 28.95
N ARG A 219 16.41 16.14 27.69
CA ARG A 219 16.60 14.77 27.22
C ARG A 219 17.39 14.80 25.93
N THR A 220 17.64 13.62 25.31
CA THR A 220 18.23 13.59 23.96
C THR A 220 17.56 14.66 23.09
N PRO A 221 18.32 15.56 22.42
CA PRO A 221 17.74 16.70 21.72
C PRO A 221 16.66 16.24 20.75
N GLN A 222 15.42 16.41 21.11
CA GLN A 222 14.26 16.10 20.27
C GLN A 222 13.57 17.40 19.91
N PHE A 223 13.07 17.44 18.67
CA PHE A 223 12.15 18.49 18.28
C PHE A 223 10.85 18.34 19.08
N LEU A 224 10.24 19.45 19.47
CA LEU A 224 8.89 19.41 20.04
C LEU A 224 7.94 19.07 18.92
N ASN A 225 7.17 18.00 19.09
CA ASN A 225 6.06 17.60 18.22
C ASN A 225 4.79 18.31 18.67
#